data_340178d587200ed5ae107e6d460cd3e8
#
_entry.id   340178d587200ed5ae107e6d460cd3e8
#
_cell.length_a   1.000
_cell.length_b   1.000
_cell.length_c   1.000
_cell.angle_alpha   90.00
_cell.angle_beta   90.00
_cell.angle_gamma   90.00
#
_symmetry.space_group_name_H-M   'P 1'
#
loop_
_entity.id
_entity.type
_entity.pdbx_description
1 polymer ?
#
loop_
_entity_poly.entity_id
_entity_poly.type
_entity_poly.pdbx_seq_one_letter_code
_entity_poly.pdbx_strand_id
1 'polypeptide(L)'
;RFIIENKSSLAAVYALYQRLPGDTYLFNGDSDVVYYRTVAEALEQSYPDSPYLQSLLAEITRMDARISLTSRISEAGYPDLELSDIYGKKVRLSSLTGKVVLLDFWSAELGNSNTLNAELKEVYKKYADAPTPFEVYQVAVDSSKPLWITAVQEQQLPWISVSDLRGQASTAPRLYNVQKLPANFLIDREGNIVGKDIYGKSLEQKLDELTR
;
A
#
# COMPACT_ATOMS: atom_id res chain seq x y z
N ARG A 1 20.13 25.01 -10.02
CA ARG A 1 20.52 26.15 -10.82
C ARG A 1 20.88 25.73 -12.24
N PHE A 2 21.91 24.89 -12.48
CA PHE A 2 22.35 24.43 -13.80
C PHE A 2 21.19 23.87 -14.68
N ILE A 3 20.35 23.00 -14.14
CA ILE A 3 19.21 22.38 -14.85
C ILE A 3 18.25 23.46 -15.39
N ILE A 4 17.90 24.43 -14.56
CA ILE A 4 16.94 25.50 -14.94
C ILE A 4 17.53 26.41 -16.00
N GLU A 5 18.82 26.79 -15.86
CA GLU A 5 19.51 27.64 -16.81
C GLU A 5 19.75 26.97 -18.18
N ASN A 6 19.80 25.64 -18.21
CA ASN A 6 20.08 24.81 -19.41
C ASN A 6 18.95 23.89 -19.82
N LYS A 7 17.71 24.18 -19.42
CA LYS A 7 16.55 23.29 -19.56
C LYS A 7 16.27 22.80 -20.99
N SER A 8 16.62 23.62 -22.00
CA SER A 8 16.45 23.28 -23.43
C SER A 8 17.61 22.48 -24.02
N SER A 9 18.60 22.10 -23.19
CA SER A 9 19.77 21.34 -23.62
C SER A 9 19.69 19.89 -23.11
N LEU A 10 20.15 18.94 -23.94
CA LEU A 10 20.32 17.55 -23.52
C LEU A 10 21.26 17.38 -22.31
N ALA A 11 22.12 18.37 -22.04
CA ALA A 11 22.96 18.42 -20.84
C ALA A 11 22.13 18.48 -19.55
N ALA A 12 20.93 19.10 -19.59
CA ALA A 12 20.02 19.10 -18.43
C ALA A 12 19.46 17.71 -18.13
N VAL A 13 19.18 16.90 -19.17
CA VAL A 13 18.79 15.49 -19.00
C VAL A 13 19.90 14.73 -18.28
N TYR A 14 21.13 14.86 -18.77
CA TYR A 14 22.28 14.21 -18.13
C TYR A 14 22.42 14.62 -16.65
N ALA A 15 22.20 15.90 -16.34
CA ALA A 15 22.25 16.39 -14.96
C ALA A 15 21.16 15.79 -14.05
N LEU A 16 19.95 15.53 -14.57
CA LEU A 16 18.86 14.90 -13.82
C LEU A 16 19.18 13.45 -13.41
N TYR A 17 19.95 12.72 -14.24
CA TYR A 17 20.31 11.33 -13.99
C TYR A 17 21.67 11.16 -13.29
N GLN A 18 22.21 12.23 -12.68
CA GLN A 18 23.43 12.13 -11.90
C GLN A 18 23.23 11.28 -10.64
N ARG A 19 24.25 10.48 -10.31
CA ARG A 19 24.26 9.60 -9.13
C ARG A 19 25.26 10.07 -8.10
N LEU A 20 24.92 9.89 -6.84
CA LEU A 20 25.83 10.03 -5.71
C LEU A 20 26.61 8.74 -5.46
N PRO A 21 27.73 8.79 -4.72
CA PRO A 21 28.40 7.59 -4.23
C PRO A 21 27.38 6.68 -3.48
N GLY A 22 27.33 5.40 -3.82
CA GLY A 22 26.32 4.46 -3.30
C GLY A 22 25.14 4.24 -4.25
N ASP A 23 25.24 4.64 -5.52
CA ASP A 23 24.32 4.38 -6.63
C ASP A 23 22.91 5.01 -6.47
N THR A 24 22.80 6.06 -5.66
CA THR A 24 21.55 6.82 -5.46
C THR A 24 21.50 8.02 -6.42
N TYR A 25 20.36 8.19 -7.12
CA TYR A 25 20.15 9.38 -7.95
C TYR A 25 20.10 10.65 -7.10
N LEU A 26 20.72 11.74 -7.60
CA LEU A 26 20.71 13.04 -6.93
C LEU A 26 19.30 13.65 -6.88
N PHE A 27 18.50 13.41 -7.92
CA PHE A 27 17.11 13.88 -8.05
C PHE A 27 16.16 12.68 -8.01
N ASN A 28 15.79 12.23 -6.82
CA ASN A 28 14.86 11.10 -6.61
C ASN A 28 13.73 11.39 -5.61
N GLY A 29 13.70 12.60 -5.05
CA GLY A 29 12.64 13.04 -4.15
C GLY A 29 11.35 13.39 -4.91
N ASP A 30 10.21 13.36 -4.21
CA ASP A 30 8.91 13.68 -4.81
C ASP A 30 8.83 15.13 -5.29
N SER A 31 9.50 16.06 -4.62
CA SER A 31 9.62 17.46 -5.04
C SER A 31 10.47 17.66 -6.29
N ASP A 32 11.31 16.69 -6.65
CA ASP A 32 12.22 16.83 -7.79
C ASP A 32 11.52 16.67 -9.13
N VAL A 33 10.29 16.14 -9.16
CA VAL A 33 9.47 16.03 -10.38
C VAL A 33 9.34 17.35 -11.14
N VAL A 34 9.40 18.48 -10.44
CA VAL A 34 9.35 19.82 -11.03
C VAL A 34 10.50 20.03 -12.01
N TYR A 35 11.70 19.57 -11.70
CA TYR A 35 12.87 19.69 -12.59
C TYR A 35 12.72 18.80 -13.83
N TYR A 36 12.20 17.59 -13.67
CA TYR A 36 11.93 16.68 -14.79
C TYR A 36 10.89 17.27 -15.75
N ARG A 37 9.78 17.84 -15.24
CA ARG A 37 8.75 18.51 -16.04
C ARG A 37 9.31 19.71 -16.77
N THR A 38 10.05 20.58 -16.07
CA THR A 38 10.65 21.81 -16.66
C THR A 38 11.58 21.47 -17.84
N VAL A 39 12.36 20.39 -17.73
CA VAL A 39 13.25 19.95 -18.81
C VAL A 39 12.46 19.29 -19.93
N ALA A 40 11.45 18.44 -19.61
CA ALA A 40 10.61 17.79 -20.62
C ALA A 40 9.86 18.82 -21.48
N GLU A 41 9.21 19.83 -20.88
CA GLU A 41 8.51 20.91 -21.56
C GLU A 41 9.43 21.70 -22.50
N ALA A 42 10.65 22.00 -22.06
CA ALA A 42 11.62 22.72 -22.88
C ALA A 42 12.19 21.87 -24.02
N LEU A 43 12.38 20.56 -23.81
CA LEU A 43 12.83 19.61 -24.84
C LEU A 43 11.75 19.28 -25.84
N GLU A 44 10.48 19.24 -25.47
CA GLU A 44 9.35 19.04 -26.39
C GLU A 44 9.31 20.10 -27.48
N GLN A 45 9.68 21.34 -27.15
CA GLN A 45 9.80 22.43 -28.12
C GLN A 45 11.02 22.33 -29.02
N SER A 46 12.15 21.82 -28.51
CA SER A 46 13.45 21.83 -29.18
C SER A 46 13.78 20.49 -29.85
N TYR A 47 13.32 19.37 -29.27
CA TYR A 47 13.66 18.00 -29.68
C TYR A 47 12.45 17.06 -29.47
N PRO A 48 11.30 17.27 -30.17
CA PRO A 48 10.06 16.52 -29.91
C PRO A 48 10.19 15.01 -30.14
N ASP A 49 11.03 14.59 -31.07
CA ASP A 49 11.24 13.17 -31.40
C ASP A 49 12.39 12.51 -30.63
N SER A 50 12.94 13.20 -29.63
CA SER A 50 14.11 12.71 -28.90
C SER A 50 13.76 11.50 -28.02
N PRO A 51 14.52 10.37 -28.08
CA PRO A 51 14.38 9.27 -27.14
C PRO A 51 14.56 9.69 -25.68
N TYR A 52 15.35 10.72 -25.42
CA TYR A 52 15.55 11.27 -24.09
C TYR A 52 14.28 11.94 -23.56
N LEU A 53 13.50 12.63 -24.41
CA LEU A 53 12.21 13.17 -24.03
C LEU A 53 11.23 12.05 -23.64
N GLN A 54 11.15 10.97 -24.42
CA GLN A 54 10.31 9.82 -24.10
C GLN A 54 10.69 9.19 -22.76
N SER A 55 11.99 9.08 -22.47
CA SER A 55 12.49 8.55 -21.19
C SER A 55 12.11 9.47 -20.03
N LEU A 56 12.19 10.81 -20.18
CA LEU A 56 11.77 11.77 -19.18
C LEU A 56 10.27 11.71 -18.91
N LEU A 57 9.43 11.62 -19.94
CA LEU A 57 7.97 11.51 -19.79
C LEU A 57 7.57 10.22 -19.06
N ALA A 58 8.25 9.10 -19.38
CA ALA A 58 8.04 7.84 -18.66
C ALA A 58 8.44 7.94 -17.19
N GLU A 59 9.54 8.64 -16.87
CA GLU A 59 9.98 8.85 -15.48
C GLU A 59 9.02 9.78 -14.73
N ILE A 60 8.58 10.88 -15.33
CA ILE A 60 7.55 11.77 -14.76
C ILE A 60 6.29 10.98 -14.42
N THR A 61 5.82 10.11 -15.32
CA THR A 61 4.64 9.26 -15.09
C THR A 61 4.85 8.35 -13.87
N ARG A 62 6.04 7.78 -13.68
CA ARG A 62 6.37 6.95 -12.50
C ARG A 62 6.42 7.80 -11.22
N MET A 63 7.03 8.99 -11.28
CA MET A 63 7.09 9.90 -10.13
C MET A 63 5.70 10.38 -9.73
N ASP A 64 4.85 10.74 -10.71
CA ASP A 64 3.46 11.15 -10.44
C ASP A 64 2.62 10.04 -9.82
N ALA A 65 2.77 8.81 -10.29
CA ALA A 65 2.13 7.66 -9.68
C ALA A 65 2.58 7.47 -8.21
N ARG A 66 3.88 7.64 -7.93
CA ARG A 66 4.44 7.59 -6.57
C ARG A 66 3.90 8.72 -5.70
N ILE A 67 3.92 9.96 -6.19
CA ILE A 67 3.40 11.15 -5.49
C ILE A 67 1.90 11.00 -5.21
N SER A 68 1.12 10.51 -6.18
CA SER A 68 -0.31 10.24 -6.00
C SER A 68 -0.56 9.18 -4.92
N LEU A 69 0.26 8.15 -4.84
CA LEU A 69 0.20 7.17 -3.76
C LEU A 69 0.55 7.80 -2.41
N THR A 70 1.63 8.60 -2.35
CA THR A 70 2.08 9.27 -1.13
C THR A 70 1.07 10.32 -0.65
N SER A 71 0.41 11.07 -1.55
CA SER A 71 -0.63 12.02 -1.16
C SER A 71 -1.90 11.33 -0.65
N ARG A 72 -2.28 10.19 -1.21
CA ARG A 72 -3.37 9.35 -0.67
C ARG A 72 -3.05 8.81 0.72
N ILE A 73 -1.78 8.46 0.98
CA ILE A 73 -1.28 8.11 2.31
C ILE A 73 -1.40 9.31 3.26
N SER A 74 -1.08 10.52 2.79
CA SER A 74 -1.11 11.75 3.58
C SER A 74 -2.53 12.17 4.00
N GLU A 75 -3.55 11.90 3.18
CA GLU A 75 -4.95 12.22 3.51
C GLU A 75 -5.61 11.19 4.43
N ALA A 76 -5.20 9.92 4.34
CA ALA A 76 -5.79 8.82 5.10
C ALA A 76 -4.86 8.23 6.16
N GLY A 77 -3.61 8.72 6.30
CA GLY A 77 -2.60 8.15 7.21
C GLY A 77 -2.07 6.76 6.80
N TYR A 78 -2.62 6.16 5.76
CA TYR A 78 -2.22 4.84 5.23
C TYR A 78 -2.51 4.73 3.73
N PRO A 79 -1.83 3.83 2.98
CA PRO A 79 -2.14 3.53 1.57
C PRO A 79 -3.53 2.90 1.45
N ASP A 80 -4.44 3.53 0.69
CA ASP A 80 -5.76 2.92 0.46
C ASP A 80 -5.65 1.71 -0.47
N LEU A 81 -6.46 0.70 -0.18
CA LEU A 81 -6.58 -0.53 -0.96
C LEU A 81 -8.01 -0.68 -1.47
N GLU A 82 -8.16 -1.09 -2.73
CA GLU A 82 -9.44 -1.52 -3.30
C GLU A 82 -9.26 -2.91 -3.91
N LEU A 83 -9.75 -3.93 -3.21
CA LEU A 83 -9.61 -5.32 -3.58
C LEU A 83 -10.99 -6.00 -3.67
N SER A 84 -11.07 -7.16 -4.34
CA SER A 84 -12.32 -7.91 -4.45
C SER A 84 -12.48 -8.88 -3.28
N ASP A 85 -13.68 -8.94 -2.71
CA ASP A 85 -14.06 -9.97 -1.76
C ASP A 85 -14.32 -11.34 -2.44
N ILE A 86 -14.66 -12.36 -1.67
CA ILE A 86 -14.93 -13.73 -2.17
C ILE A 86 -16.07 -13.78 -3.18
N TYR A 87 -16.97 -12.79 -3.17
CA TYR A 87 -18.10 -12.66 -4.10
C TYR A 87 -17.78 -11.81 -5.34
N GLY A 88 -16.58 -11.21 -5.39
CA GLY A 88 -16.13 -10.33 -6.48
C GLY A 88 -16.52 -8.86 -6.31
N LYS A 89 -17.13 -8.48 -5.19
CA LYS A 89 -17.45 -7.09 -4.87
C LYS A 89 -16.17 -6.36 -4.46
N LYS A 90 -15.97 -5.16 -5.01
CA LYS A 90 -14.88 -4.28 -4.61
C LYS A 90 -15.12 -3.70 -3.22
N VAL A 91 -14.14 -3.81 -2.35
CA VAL A 91 -14.16 -3.24 -1.00
C VAL A 91 -12.93 -2.37 -0.83
N ARG A 92 -13.14 -1.12 -0.43
CA ARG A 92 -12.07 -0.18 -0.10
C ARG A 92 -11.74 -0.22 1.37
N LEU A 93 -10.45 -0.20 1.70
CA LEU A 93 -9.99 -0.09 3.09
C LEU A 93 -10.47 1.23 3.71
N SER A 94 -10.41 2.34 2.96
CA SER A 94 -10.89 3.66 3.41
C SER A 94 -12.40 3.72 3.66
N SER A 95 -13.20 2.77 3.18
CA SER A 95 -14.62 2.68 3.51
C SER A 95 -14.88 2.29 4.98
N LEU A 96 -13.84 1.89 5.69
CA LEU A 96 -13.89 1.52 7.11
C LEU A 96 -13.44 2.65 8.04
N THR A 97 -13.17 3.85 7.52
CA THR A 97 -12.83 5.03 8.33
C THR A 97 -13.88 5.25 9.43
N GLY A 98 -13.42 5.58 10.62
CA GLY A 98 -14.27 5.70 11.82
C GLY A 98 -14.36 4.43 12.66
N LYS A 99 -13.86 3.31 12.15
CA LYS A 99 -13.65 2.06 12.92
C LYS A 99 -12.17 1.91 13.29
N VAL A 100 -11.89 1.06 14.29
CA VAL A 100 -10.55 0.52 14.48
C VAL A 100 -10.38 -0.66 13.52
N VAL A 101 -9.38 -0.65 12.66
CA VAL A 101 -9.22 -1.65 11.61
C VAL A 101 -7.91 -2.40 11.76
N LEU A 102 -7.96 -3.73 11.77
CA LEU A 102 -6.80 -4.58 11.58
C LEU A 102 -6.67 -4.91 10.09
N LEU A 103 -5.70 -4.30 9.42
CA LEU A 103 -5.27 -4.71 8.09
C LEU A 103 -4.32 -5.90 8.25
N ASP A 104 -4.77 -7.08 7.87
CA ASP A 104 -4.04 -8.34 8.05
C ASP A 104 -3.68 -8.97 6.70
N PHE A 105 -2.41 -9.29 6.50
CA PHE A 105 -1.89 -9.96 5.30
C PHE A 105 -1.60 -11.42 5.63
N TRP A 106 -2.26 -12.32 4.92
CA TRP A 106 -2.17 -13.76 5.16
C TRP A 106 -2.13 -14.56 3.85
N SER A 107 -1.99 -15.88 3.97
CA SER A 107 -2.19 -16.80 2.86
C SER A 107 -2.82 -18.09 3.39
N ALA A 108 -3.73 -18.66 2.62
CA ALA A 108 -4.34 -19.95 2.92
C ALA A 108 -3.33 -21.12 2.87
N GLU A 109 -2.20 -20.92 2.15
CA GLU A 109 -1.11 -21.89 2.05
C GLU A 109 -0.20 -21.93 3.29
N LEU A 110 -0.29 -20.94 4.17
CA LEU A 110 0.52 -20.92 5.40
C LEU A 110 0.03 -21.94 6.41
N GLY A 111 0.93 -22.83 6.85
CA GLY A 111 0.58 -23.93 7.74
C GLY A 111 0.03 -23.54 9.12
N ASN A 112 0.23 -22.31 9.56
CA ASN A 112 -0.27 -21.76 10.82
C ASN A 112 -1.50 -20.83 10.65
N SER A 113 -2.01 -20.64 9.44
CA SER A 113 -3.13 -19.71 9.17
C SER A 113 -4.38 -20.04 9.96
N ASN A 114 -4.72 -21.34 10.09
CA ASN A 114 -5.88 -21.79 10.86
C ASN A 114 -5.80 -21.40 12.34
N THR A 115 -4.62 -21.55 12.96
CA THR A 115 -4.42 -21.20 14.37
C THR A 115 -4.52 -19.69 14.58
N LEU A 116 -3.85 -18.90 13.74
CA LEU A 116 -3.87 -17.44 13.85
C LEU A 116 -5.28 -16.86 13.60
N ASN A 117 -6.00 -17.39 12.61
CA ASN A 117 -7.37 -16.97 12.34
C ASN A 117 -8.33 -17.40 13.48
N ALA A 118 -8.12 -18.58 14.10
CA ALA A 118 -8.92 -18.99 15.26
C ALA A 118 -8.71 -18.03 16.45
N GLU A 119 -7.47 -17.66 16.76
CA GLU A 119 -7.15 -16.68 17.80
C GLU A 119 -7.76 -15.31 17.48
N LEU A 120 -7.64 -14.86 16.23
CA LEU A 120 -8.20 -13.57 15.79
C LEU A 120 -9.74 -13.56 15.86
N LYS A 121 -10.41 -14.69 15.62
CA LYS A 121 -11.87 -14.79 15.77
C LYS A 121 -12.35 -14.52 17.19
N GLU A 122 -11.62 -15.01 18.19
CA GLU A 122 -11.99 -14.74 19.60
C GLU A 122 -11.83 -13.24 19.91
N VAL A 123 -10.77 -12.61 19.41
CA VAL A 123 -10.59 -11.16 19.52
C VAL A 123 -11.70 -10.41 18.79
N TYR A 124 -11.97 -10.76 17.54
CA TYR A 124 -13.00 -10.12 16.73
C TYR A 124 -14.37 -10.16 17.41
N LYS A 125 -14.79 -11.34 17.90
CA LYS A 125 -16.04 -11.53 18.63
C LYS A 125 -16.19 -10.63 19.85
N LYS A 126 -15.08 -10.31 20.52
CA LYS A 126 -15.07 -9.46 21.72
C LYS A 126 -15.23 -7.96 21.38
N TYR A 127 -14.72 -7.50 20.23
CA TYR A 127 -14.60 -6.08 19.92
C TYR A 127 -15.41 -5.61 18.70
N ALA A 128 -16.01 -6.49 17.91
CA ALA A 128 -16.77 -6.12 16.72
C ALA A 128 -17.92 -5.15 17.00
N ASP A 129 -18.59 -5.32 18.15
CA ASP A 129 -19.73 -4.52 18.58
C ASP A 129 -19.35 -3.49 19.69
N ALA A 130 -18.08 -3.19 19.85
CA ALA A 130 -17.62 -2.18 20.81
C ALA A 130 -18.15 -0.77 20.46
N PRO A 131 -18.15 0.21 21.40
CA PRO A 131 -18.58 1.58 21.12
C PRO A 131 -17.89 2.21 19.90
N THR A 132 -16.58 1.99 19.75
CA THR A 132 -15.85 2.18 18.48
C THR A 132 -15.64 0.81 17.85
N PRO A 133 -16.39 0.42 16.79
CA PRO A 133 -16.36 -0.94 16.25
C PRO A 133 -14.98 -1.33 15.73
N PHE A 134 -14.58 -2.57 16.02
CA PHE A 134 -13.40 -3.19 15.44
C PHE A 134 -13.76 -3.96 14.18
N GLU A 135 -12.95 -3.81 13.13
CA GLU A 135 -13.12 -4.54 11.87
C GLU A 135 -11.78 -5.14 11.43
N VAL A 136 -11.83 -6.25 10.72
CA VAL A 136 -10.66 -6.85 10.09
C VAL A 136 -10.80 -6.75 8.57
N TYR A 137 -9.81 -6.13 7.93
CA TYR A 137 -9.64 -6.12 6.49
C TYR A 137 -8.50 -7.06 6.14
N GLN A 138 -8.84 -8.30 5.80
CA GLN A 138 -7.87 -9.38 5.61
C GLN A 138 -7.56 -9.58 4.14
N VAL A 139 -6.29 -9.37 3.77
CA VAL A 139 -5.77 -9.49 2.40
C VAL A 139 -5.13 -10.85 2.19
N ALA A 140 -5.76 -11.70 1.39
CA ALA A 140 -5.19 -12.97 0.99
C ALA A 140 -4.16 -12.78 -0.14
N VAL A 141 -2.92 -13.20 0.13
CA VAL A 141 -1.79 -13.16 -0.80
C VAL A 141 -1.65 -14.53 -1.48
N ASP A 142 -2.76 -15.02 -2.02
CA ASP A 142 -2.86 -16.29 -2.74
C ASP A 142 -3.08 -16.03 -4.23
N SER A 143 -2.62 -16.93 -5.10
CA SER A 143 -2.92 -16.90 -6.53
C SER A 143 -4.10 -17.80 -6.91
N SER A 144 -4.50 -18.71 -6.01
CA SER A 144 -5.58 -19.66 -6.21
C SER A 144 -6.89 -19.17 -5.56
N LYS A 145 -7.83 -18.72 -6.39
CA LYS A 145 -9.16 -18.32 -5.92
C LYS A 145 -9.91 -19.42 -5.18
N PRO A 146 -9.95 -20.69 -5.68
CA PRO A 146 -10.62 -21.77 -4.97
C PRO A 146 -10.03 -22.02 -3.58
N LEU A 147 -8.68 -22.06 -3.47
CA LEU A 147 -8.02 -22.30 -2.20
C LEU A 147 -8.35 -21.22 -1.16
N TRP A 148 -8.26 -19.95 -1.56
CA TRP A 148 -8.63 -18.82 -0.69
C TRP A 148 -10.10 -18.90 -0.24
N ILE A 149 -11.06 -19.08 -1.19
CA ILE A 149 -12.48 -19.15 -0.84
C ILE A 149 -12.77 -20.33 0.09
N THR A 150 -12.21 -21.51 -0.20
CA THR A 150 -12.36 -22.70 0.64
C THR A 150 -11.86 -22.42 2.06
N ALA A 151 -10.67 -21.82 2.20
CA ALA A 151 -10.11 -21.49 3.51
C ALA A 151 -11.00 -20.49 4.29
N VAL A 152 -11.52 -19.46 3.63
CA VAL A 152 -12.46 -18.50 4.25
C VAL A 152 -13.72 -19.17 4.75
N GLN A 153 -14.30 -20.08 3.94
CA GLN A 153 -15.55 -20.77 4.26
C GLN A 153 -15.36 -21.84 5.34
N GLU A 154 -14.33 -22.69 5.24
CA GLU A 154 -14.06 -23.74 6.22
C GLU A 154 -13.69 -23.17 7.58
N GLN A 155 -12.92 -22.09 7.60
CA GLN A 155 -12.59 -21.40 8.84
C GLN A 155 -13.71 -20.50 9.36
N GLN A 156 -14.79 -20.29 8.57
CA GLN A 156 -15.90 -19.42 8.92
C GLN A 156 -15.44 -18.03 9.37
N LEU A 157 -14.61 -17.38 8.55
CA LEU A 157 -14.05 -16.06 8.87
C LEU A 157 -15.16 -15.00 8.82
N PRO A 158 -15.43 -14.27 9.94
CA PRO A 158 -16.59 -13.39 10.05
C PRO A 158 -16.37 -11.99 9.50
N TRP A 159 -15.16 -11.69 9.03
CA TRP A 159 -14.72 -10.37 8.61
C TRP A 159 -14.53 -10.23 7.10
N ILE A 160 -14.09 -9.07 6.65
CA ILE A 160 -13.82 -8.76 5.25
C ILE A 160 -12.55 -9.47 4.80
N SER A 161 -12.69 -10.45 3.90
CA SER A 161 -11.56 -11.12 3.25
C SER A 161 -11.53 -10.76 1.79
N VAL A 162 -10.39 -10.25 1.32
CA VAL A 162 -10.18 -9.70 -0.04
C VAL A 162 -8.90 -10.21 -0.67
N SER A 163 -8.84 -10.21 -2.01
CA SER A 163 -7.62 -10.58 -2.76
C SER A 163 -7.60 -9.95 -4.15
N ASP A 164 -6.39 -9.77 -4.72
CA ASP A 164 -6.18 -9.49 -6.14
C ASP A 164 -5.77 -10.76 -6.92
N LEU A 165 -5.62 -11.88 -6.25
CA LEU A 165 -5.23 -13.19 -6.78
C LEU A 165 -3.88 -13.18 -7.52
N ARG A 166 -2.98 -12.28 -7.15
CA ARG A 166 -1.67 -12.13 -7.80
C ARG A 166 -0.54 -12.82 -7.03
N GLY A 167 -0.83 -13.45 -5.88
CA GLY A 167 0.16 -14.11 -5.06
C GLY A 167 1.33 -13.16 -4.73
N GLN A 168 2.55 -13.58 -4.95
CA GLN A 168 3.75 -12.76 -4.70
C GLN A 168 3.85 -11.49 -5.57
N ALA A 169 3.10 -11.42 -6.68
CA ALA A 169 3.03 -10.22 -7.53
C ALA A 169 1.98 -9.21 -7.05
N SER A 170 1.27 -9.48 -5.95
CA SER A 170 0.30 -8.56 -5.35
C SER A 170 0.96 -7.23 -5.00
N THR A 171 0.25 -6.14 -5.29
CA THR A 171 0.73 -4.79 -4.98
C THR A 171 0.43 -4.38 -3.54
N ALA A 172 -0.59 -4.94 -2.92
CA ALA A 172 -1.01 -4.58 -1.57
C ALA A 172 0.10 -4.82 -0.51
N PRO A 173 0.75 -6.00 -0.43
CA PRO A 173 1.87 -6.20 0.50
C PRO A 173 3.04 -5.23 0.24
N ARG A 174 3.31 -4.90 -1.02
CA ARG A 174 4.42 -3.98 -1.39
C ARG A 174 4.15 -2.55 -0.92
N LEU A 175 2.90 -2.07 -1.04
CA LEU A 175 2.49 -0.74 -0.56
C LEU A 175 2.74 -0.57 0.95
N TYR A 176 2.56 -1.64 1.71
CA TYR A 176 2.78 -1.67 3.17
C TYR A 176 4.17 -2.17 3.58
N ASN A 177 5.08 -2.35 2.63
CA ASN A 177 6.43 -2.88 2.88
C ASN A 177 6.42 -4.20 3.68
N VAL A 178 5.47 -5.09 3.35
CA VAL A 178 5.38 -6.43 3.93
C VAL A 178 6.41 -7.32 3.27
N GLN A 179 7.38 -7.82 4.06
CA GLN A 179 8.49 -8.65 3.59
C GLN A 179 8.21 -10.15 3.78
N LYS A 180 7.36 -10.49 4.73
CA LYS A 180 6.98 -11.88 5.06
C LYS A 180 5.55 -11.93 5.58
N LEU A 181 4.92 -13.09 5.44
CA LEU A 181 3.59 -13.39 5.99
C LEU A 181 3.70 -14.28 7.22
N PRO A 182 2.76 -14.18 8.17
CA PRO A 182 1.73 -13.16 8.24
C PRO A 182 2.29 -11.81 8.66
N ALA A 183 1.57 -10.73 8.38
CA ALA A 183 1.90 -9.39 8.84
C ALA A 183 0.61 -8.59 9.03
N ASN A 184 0.55 -7.72 10.03
CA ASN A 184 -0.62 -6.87 10.21
C ASN A 184 -0.27 -5.44 10.62
N PHE A 185 -1.25 -4.55 10.43
CA PHE A 185 -1.21 -3.14 10.83
C PHE A 185 -2.52 -2.80 11.53
N LEU A 186 -2.45 -2.22 12.72
CA LEU A 186 -3.62 -1.69 13.41
C LEU A 186 -3.78 -0.21 13.06
N ILE A 187 -4.95 0.15 12.58
CA ILE A 187 -5.33 1.50 12.15
C ILE A 187 -6.40 2.00 13.10
N ASP A 188 -6.22 3.18 13.66
CA ASP A 188 -7.22 3.81 14.52
C ASP A 188 -8.38 4.41 13.70
N ARG A 189 -9.42 4.90 14.37
CA ARG A 189 -10.60 5.50 13.73
C ARG A 189 -10.30 6.80 12.97
N GLU A 190 -9.20 7.48 13.29
CA GLU A 190 -8.69 8.67 12.63
C GLU A 190 -7.85 8.32 11.39
N GLY A 191 -7.52 7.04 11.16
CA GLY A 191 -6.73 6.58 10.03
C GLY A 191 -5.22 6.57 10.27
N ASN A 192 -4.75 6.59 11.52
CA ASN A 192 -3.32 6.46 11.82
C ASN A 192 -2.95 5.00 12.04
N ILE A 193 -1.79 4.57 11.54
CA ILE A 193 -1.23 3.27 11.89
C ILE A 193 -0.63 3.35 13.28
N VAL A 194 -1.25 2.65 14.24
CA VAL A 194 -0.88 2.68 15.66
C VAL A 194 -0.24 1.38 16.15
N GLY A 195 -0.15 0.38 15.28
CA GLY A 195 0.51 -0.90 15.59
C GLY A 195 0.91 -1.65 14.33
N LYS A 196 1.95 -2.47 14.46
CA LYS A 196 2.42 -3.38 13.41
C LYS A 196 2.82 -4.71 14.01
N ASP A 197 2.49 -5.82 13.30
CA ASP A 197 2.81 -7.19 13.68
C ASP A 197 2.39 -7.51 15.14
N ILE A 198 1.18 -7.10 15.52
CA ILE A 198 0.61 -7.30 16.87
C ILE A 198 -0.44 -8.40 16.86
N TYR A 199 -0.34 -9.34 17.82
CA TYR A 199 -1.17 -10.54 17.90
C TYR A 199 -1.59 -10.83 19.35
N GLY A 200 -2.64 -11.62 19.53
CA GLY A 200 -3.07 -12.12 20.84
C GLY A 200 -3.26 -11.01 21.87
N LYS A 201 -2.64 -11.16 23.05
CA LYS A 201 -2.79 -10.20 24.18
C LYS A 201 -2.35 -8.77 23.82
N SER A 202 -1.32 -8.61 22.99
CA SER A 202 -0.85 -7.27 22.60
C SER A 202 -1.88 -6.56 21.73
N LEU A 203 -2.58 -7.29 20.86
CA LEU A 203 -3.67 -6.76 20.07
C LEU A 203 -4.85 -6.39 20.98
N GLU A 204 -5.26 -7.27 21.90
CA GLU A 204 -6.34 -7.00 22.84
C GLU A 204 -6.08 -5.74 23.70
N GLN A 205 -4.87 -5.58 24.23
CA GLN A 205 -4.50 -4.38 25.00
C GLN A 205 -4.68 -3.10 24.19
N LYS A 206 -4.27 -3.11 22.93
CA LYS A 206 -4.45 -1.96 22.03
C LYS A 206 -5.93 -1.72 21.71
N LEU A 207 -6.70 -2.77 21.49
CA LEU A 207 -8.14 -2.65 21.25
C LEU A 207 -8.89 -2.13 22.49
N ASP A 208 -8.52 -2.54 23.71
CA ASP A 208 -9.09 -2.00 24.94
C ASP A 208 -8.88 -0.48 25.09
N GLU A 209 -7.78 0.07 24.51
CA GLU A 209 -7.52 1.52 24.49
C GLU A 209 -8.34 2.25 23.41
N LEU A 210 -8.47 1.65 22.23
CA LEU A 210 -8.96 2.30 21.01
C LEU A 210 -10.48 2.16 20.79
N THR A 211 -11.12 1.16 21.40
CA THR A 211 -12.54 0.85 21.17
C THR A 211 -13.49 1.36 22.27
N ARG A 212 -12.97 2.13 23.20
CA ARG A 212 -13.74 2.75 24.29
C ARG A 212 -14.61 3.90 23.83
#